data_a4c6a513aa071b4fbcc01c2062c64103
#
_entry.id   a4c6a513aa071b4fbcc01c2062c64103
#
_cell.length_a   1.000
_cell.length_b   1.000
_cell.length_c   1.000
_cell.angle_alpha   90.00
_cell.angle_beta   90.00
_cell.angle_gamma   90.00
#
_symmetry.space_group_name_H-M   'P 1'
#
loop_
_entity.id
_entity.type
_entity.pdbx_description
1 polymer ?
#
loop_
_entity_poly.entity_id
_entity_poly.type
_entity_poly.pdbx_seq_one_letter_code
_entity_poly.pdbx_strand_id
1 'polypeptide(L)'
;MKKIGVVGAGMMGAEIALCFAQAGFETVLSDVTAELAERGKEKQRGILDKRVNKGKLTLEEAAHILSRVSTTADLLAMQDCDLIVEAASERLEIKQGIFRQLDEICKADTILASNTSSISITKLSASVAEPRKERFIGMHFNSPASVMKLVEIIPALLTDGEVTAEIQALLLDMQKEPVIVKDVVGFGLNRIFHVMVIEACRLVEEGVCSPEDVDKICKYGLGHPMGVCELLDVLSNDLVLDVENILFDAYGERFRPSQQLIRLVDAGRLGRKTGAGFYEY
;
A
#
# COMPACT_ATOMS: atom_id res chain seq x y z
N MET A 1 -10.44 18.90 -4.71
CA MET A 1 -10.96 17.95 -3.69
C MET A 1 -10.93 18.58 -2.31
N LYS A 2 -11.86 18.23 -1.42
CA LYS A 2 -11.92 18.75 -0.03
C LYS A 2 -12.05 17.63 1.00
N LYS A 3 -12.82 16.60 0.69
CA LYS A 3 -13.15 15.50 1.59
C LYS A 3 -12.75 14.16 0.97
N ILE A 4 -11.97 13.37 1.72
CA ILE A 4 -11.42 12.09 1.28
C ILE A 4 -11.96 10.97 2.18
N GLY A 5 -12.39 9.87 1.57
CA GLY A 5 -12.73 8.64 2.28
C GLY A 5 -11.58 7.63 2.21
N VAL A 6 -11.37 6.86 3.27
CA VAL A 6 -10.47 5.70 3.27
C VAL A 6 -11.21 4.53 3.89
N VAL A 7 -11.35 3.43 3.15
CA VAL A 7 -12.02 2.20 3.60
C VAL A 7 -11.00 1.14 3.94
N GLY A 8 -11.05 0.65 5.17
CA GLY A 8 -10.06 -0.23 5.79
C GLY A 8 -9.10 0.55 6.67
N ALA A 9 -9.21 0.39 8.00
CA ALA A 9 -8.38 1.07 9.00
C ALA A 9 -7.20 0.20 9.47
N GLY A 10 -6.77 -0.74 8.63
CA GLY A 10 -5.57 -1.54 8.83
C GLY A 10 -4.30 -0.68 8.87
N MET A 11 -3.15 -1.30 8.66
CA MET A 11 -1.87 -0.57 8.64
C MET A 11 -1.84 0.46 7.49
N MET A 12 -2.09 0.03 6.26
CA MET A 12 -2.03 0.90 5.10
C MET A 12 -3.11 1.98 5.10
N GLY A 13 -4.38 1.60 5.35
CA GLY A 13 -5.47 2.60 5.31
C GLY A 13 -5.33 3.67 6.39
N ALA A 14 -4.90 3.32 7.60
CA ALA A 14 -4.61 4.31 8.64
C ALA A 14 -3.51 5.30 8.20
N GLU A 15 -2.43 4.81 7.58
CA GLU A 15 -1.35 5.68 7.10
C GLU A 15 -1.75 6.51 5.87
N ILE A 16 -2.54 5.94 4.94
CA ILE A 16 -3.08 6.68 3.78
C ILE A 16 -3.99 7.82 4.26
N ALA A 17 -4.91 7.54 5.19
CA ALA A 17 -5.76 8.57 5.78
C ALA A 17 -4.95 9.66 6.49
N LEU A 18 -3.87 9.28 7.20
CA LEU A 18 -2.95 10.23 7.80
C LEU A 18 -2.26 11.12 6.75
N CYS A 19 -1.84 10.56 5.61
CA CYS A 19 -1.23 11.35 4.53
C CYS A 19 -2.18 12.43 4.00
N PHE A 20 -3.45 12.11 3.80
CA PHE A 20 -4.46 13.09 3.38
C PHE A 20 -4.72 14.14 4.45
N ALA A 21 -4.85 13.75 5.72
CA ALA A 21 -5.03 14.69 6.83
C ALA A 21 -3.83 15.64 6.99
N GLN A 22 -2.59 15.15 6.80
CA GLN A 22 -1.38 15.98 6.79
C GLN A 22 -1.35 16.98 5.63
N ALA A 23 -1.90 16.60 4.48
CA ALA A 23 -2.03 17.49 3.32
C ALA A 23 -3.19 18.49 3.45
N GLY A 24 -3.95 18.44 4.55
CA GLY A 24 -5.00 19.42 4.86
C GLY A 24 -6.41 19.01 4.53
N PHE A 25 -6.63 17.77 4.05
CA PHE A 25 -7.97 17.27 3.69
C PHE A 25 -8.77 16.79 4.91
N GLU A 26 -10.09 17.06 4.91
CA GLU A 26 -11.01 16.34 5.78
C GLU A 26 -11.04 14.86 5.37
N THR A 27 -10.80 13.96 6.32
CA THR A 27 -10.62 12.54 6.02
C THR A 27 -11.56 11.69 6.86
N VAL A 28 -12.30 10.81 6.21
CA VAL A 28 -13.16 9.81 6.86
C VAL A 28 -12.49 8.46 6.76
N LEU A 29 -12.11 7.88 7.90
CA LEU A 29 -11.53 6.55 8.01
C LEU A 29 -12.61 5.55 8.43
N SER A 30 -12.89 4.55 7.61
CA SER A 30 -13.90 3.53 7.88
C SER A 30 -13.29 2.13 8.01
N ASP A 31 -13.91 1.31 8.86
CA ASP A 31 -13.68 -0.13 8.91
C ASP A 31 -15.02 -0.85 9.22
N VAL A 32 -15.02 -2.18 9.22
CA VAL A 32 -16.24 -2.99 9.47
C VAL A 32 -16.86 -2.77 10.85
N THR A 33 -16.10 -2.25 11.80
CA THR A 33 -16.59 -1.81 13.11
C THR A 33 -15.99 -0.47 13.51
N ALA A 34 -16.73 0.32 14.29
CA ALA A 34 -16.24 1.60 14.83
C ALA A 34 -14.96 1.42 15.66
N GLU A 35 -14.84 0.31 16.39
CA GLU A 35 -13.65 -0.03 17.18
C GLU A 35 -12.41 -0.20 16.29
N LEU A 36 -12.52 -0.89 15.16
CA LEU A 36 -11.42 -1.06 14.22
C LEU A 36 -11.03 0.27 13.57
N ALA A 37 -11.99 1.11 13.22
CA ALA A 37 -11.73 2.44 12.69
C ALA A 37 -11.00 3.32 13.72
N GLU A 38 -11.43 3.30 14.99
CA GLU A 38 -10.74 4.01 16.08
C GLU A 38 -9.32 3.49 16.32
N ARG A 39 -9.11 2.18 16.31
CA ARG A 39 -7.75 1.59 16.37
C ARG A 39 -6.85 2.09 15.24
N GLY A 40 -7.40 2.30 14.05
CA GLY A 40 -6.69 2.95 12.94
C GLY A 40 -6.25 4.38 13.28
N LYS A 41 -7.15 5.16 13.88
CA LYS A 41 -6.86 6.54 14.33
C LYS A 41 -5.83 6.58 15.47
N GLU A 42 -5.87 5.62 16.38
CA GLU A 42 -4.84 5.48 17.44
C GLU A 42 -3.45 5.16 16.86
N LYS A 43 -3.35 4.35 15.81
CA LYS A 43 -2.07 4.14 15.10
C LYS A 43 -1.54 5.46 14.51
N GLN A 44 -2.42 6.30 13.94
CA GLN A 44 -2.05 7.63 13.42
C GLN A 44 -1.49 8.51 14.54
N ARG A 45 -2.15 8.53 15.71
CA ARG A 45 -1.66 9.24 16.91
C ARG A 45 -0.25 8.78 17.25
N GLY A 46 -0.01 7.47 17.37
CA GLY A 46 1.31 6.92 17.67
C GLY A 46 2.40 7.29 16.66
N ILE A 47 2.05 7.45 15.37
CA ILE A 47 2.98 7.94 14.34
C ILE A 47 3.30 9.43 14.57
N LEU A 48 2.28 10.25 14.84
CA LEU A 48 2.46 11.69 15.11
C LEU A 48 3.26 11.93 16.39
N ASP A 49 2.98 11.20 17.48
CA ASP A 49 3.70 11.29 18.74
C ASP A 49 5.20 11.00 18.57
N LYS A 50 5.54 9.99 17.78
CA LYS A 50 6.95 9.71 17.43
C LYS A 50 7.61 10.85 16.67
N ARG A 51 6.86 11.60 15.84
CA ARG A 51 7.38 12.77 15.12
C ARG A 51 7.54 13.97 16.05
N VAL A 52 6.61 14.17 16.98
CA VAL A 52 6.71 15.19 18.03
C VAL A 52 7.93 14.93 18.93
N ASN A 53 8.10 13.70 19.40
CA ASN A 53 9.25 13.31 20.25
C ASN A 53 10.61 13.48 19.53
N LYS A 54 10.63 13.43 18.20
CA LYS A 54 11.81 13.70 17.36
C LYS A 54 11.97 15.18 16.98
N GLY A 55 11.12 16.07 17.50
CA GLY A 55 11.15 17.51 17.20
C GLY A 55 10.77 17.85 15.74
N LYS A 56 10.07 16.94 15.02
CA LYS A 56 9.66 17.13 13.62
C LYS A 56 8.27 17.74 13.48
N LEU A 57 7.49 17.79 14.57
CA LEU A 57 6.17 18.39 14.68
C LEU A 57 6.00 18.96 16.09
N THR A 58 5.17 19.99 16.25
CA THR A 58 4.67 20.43 17.55
C THR A 58 3.46 19.58 17.96
N LEU A 59 3.12 19.61 19.26
CA LEU A 59 1.90 18.97 19.77
C LEU A 59 0.64 19.57 19.13
N GLU A 60 0.63 20.87 18.91
CA GLU A 60 -0.50 21.60 18.30
C GLU A 60 -0.71 21.16 16.83
N GLU A 61 0.37 21.07 16.04
CA GLU A 61 0.31 20.57 14.66
C GLU A 61 -0.18 19.13 14.60
N ALA A 62 0.32 18.26 15.49
CA ALA A 62 -0.11 16.87 15.56
C ALA A 62 -1.61 16.75 15.91
N ALA A 63 -2.09 17.53 16.89
CA ALA A 63 -3.49 17.58 17.27
C ALA A 63 -4.37 18.12 16.12
N HIS A 64 -3.91 19.14 15.41
CA HIS A 64 -4.61 19.71 14.26
C HIS A 64 -4.71 18.72 13.09
N ILE A 65 -3.66 17.98 12.78
CA ILE A 65 -3.70 16.91 11.77
C ILE A 65 -4.74 15.85 12.16
N LEU A 66 -4.69 15.37 13.41
CA LEU A 66 -5.57 14.30 13.88
C LEU A 66 -7.04 14.75 13.96
N SER A 67 -7.31 16.04 14.16
CA SER A 67 -8.67 16.61 14.19
C SER A 67 -9.36 16.54 12.82
N ARG A 68 -8.61 16.45 11.72
CA ARG A 68 -9.15 16.27 10.37
C ARG A 68 -9.62 14.84 10.08
N VAL A 69 -9.28 13.88 10.94
CA VAL A 69 -9.66 12.47 10.75
C VAL A 69 -10.88 12.17 11.61
N SER A 70 -11.99 11.82 10.97
CA SER A 70 -13.16 11.20 11.59
C SER A 70 -13.17 9.71 11.32
N THR A 71 -13.78 8.93 12.21
CA THR A 71 -13.87 7.46 12.12
C THR A 71 -15.32 7.03 12.03
N THR A 72 -15.60 5.95 11.32
CA THR A 72 -16.96 5.41 11.16
C THR A 72 -16.94 3.92 10.82
N ALA A 73 -18.05 3.22 11.11
CA ALA A 73 -18.35 1.90 10.55
C ALA A 73 -19.41 1.96 9.44
N ASP A 74 -19.99 3.13 9.19
CA ASP A 74 -21.02 3.31 8.19
C ASP A 74 -20.44 3.99 6.93
N LEU A 75 -20.47 3.28 5.81
CA LEU A 75 -20.00 3.81 4.53
C LEU A 75 -20.83 5.01 4.03
N LEU A 76 -22.08 5.19 4.52
CA LEU A 76 -22.90 6.33 4.16
C LEU A 76 -22.25 7.68 4.52
N ALA A 77 -21.38 7.71 5.53
CA ALA A 77 -20.59 8.89 5.89
C ALA A 77 -19.64 9.38 4.76
N MET A 78 -19.41 8.53 3.74
CA MET A 78 -18.55 8.82 2.58
C MET A 78 -19.31 9.37 1.37
N GLN A 79 -20.64 9.49 1.42
CA GLN A 79 -21.48 9.90 0.30
C GLN A 79 -21.02 11.19 -0.38
N ASP A 80 -20.48 12.14 0.40
CA ASP A 80 -20.02 13.46 -0.07
C ASP A 80 -18.51 13.53 -0.33
N CYS A 81 -17.79 12.41 -0.26
CA CYS A 81 -16.34 12.40 -0.53
C CYS A 81 -16.05 12.66 -2.02
N ASP A 82 -14.97 13.40 -2.28
CA ASP A 82 -14.51 13.65 -3.66
C ASP A 82 -13.67 12.48 -4.19
N LEU A 83 -12.95 11.82 -3.30
CA LEU A 83 -12.12 10.65 -3.55
C LEU A 83 -12.31 9.64 -2.42
N ILE A 84 -12.40 8.36 -2.76
CA ILE A 84 -12.37 7.27 -1.77
C ILE A 84 -11.26 6.29 -2.15
N VAL A 85 -10.36 6.02 -1.21
CA VAL A 85 -9.28 5.03 -1.36
C VAL A 85 -9.65 3.79 -0.54
N GLU A 86 -9.85 2.67 -1.22
CA GLU A 86 -10.07 1.38 -0.61
C GLU A 86 -8.73 0.72 -0.27
N ALA A 87 -8.53 0.34 0.99
CA ALA A 87 -7.35 -0.31 1.55
C ALA A 87 -7.72 -1.48 2.49
N ALA A 88 -8.82 -2.16 2.21
CA ALA A 88 -9.29 -3.35 2.95
C ALA A 88 -8.49 -4.61 2.58
N SER A 89 -8.89 -5.76 3.12
CA SER A 89 -8.24 -7.06 2.86
C SER A 89 -8.07 -7.36 1.37
N GLU A 90 -6.93 -7.94 1.00
CA GLU A 90 -6.53 -8.24 -0.39
C GLU A 90 -7.29 -9.44 -0.95
N ARG A 91 -8.62 -9.32 -1.00
CA ARG A 91 -9.56 -10.33 -1.50
C ARG A 91 -10.53 -9.68 -2.47
N LEU A 92 -10.59 -10.23 -3.70
CA LEU A 92 -11.39 -9.66 -4.80
C LEU A 92 -12.85 -9.43 -4.41
N GLU A 93 -13.49 -10.44 -3.80
CA GLU A 93 -14.92 -10.39 -3.46
C GLU A 93 -15.22 -9.31 -2.40
N ILE A 94 -14.30 -9.14 -1.44
CA ILE A 94 -14.44 -8.11 -0.39
C ILE A 94 -14.35 -6.73 -1.03
N LYS A 95 -13.31 -6.47 -1.83
CA LYS A 95 -13.12 -5.19 -2.50
C LYS A 95 -14.27 -4.85 -3.45
N GLN A 96 -14.70 -5.82 -4.26
CA GLN A 96 -15.86 -5.64 -5.14
C GLN A 96 -17.15 -5.37 -4.35
N GLY A 97 -17.34 -6.01 -3.19
CA GLY A 97 -18.46 -5.75 -2.29
C GLY A 97 -18.47 -4.32 -1.78
N ILE A 98 -17.31 -3.81 -1.37
CA ILE A 98 -17.14 -2.42 -0.92
C ILE A 98 -17.44 -1.46 -2.08
N PHE A 99 -16.89 -1.67 -3.27
CA PHE A 99 -17.08 -0.77 -4.41
C PHE A 99 -18.54 -0.75 -4.89
N ARG A 100 -19.28 -1.85 -4.87
CA ARG A 100 -20.72 -1.85 -5.16
C ARG A 100 -21.50 -0.95 -4.21
N GLN A 101 -21.23 -1.04 -2.90
CA GLN A 101 -21.87 -0.19 -1.90
C GLN A 101 -21.50 1.30 -2.09
N LEU A 102 -20.22 1.59 -2.35
CA LEU A 102 -19.77 2.96 -2.62
C LEU A 102 -20.39 3.54 -3.89
N ASP A 103 -20.56 2.75 -4.93
CA ASP A 103 -21.20 3.18 -6.19
C ASP A 103 -22.65 3.60 -5.99
N GLU A 104 -23.38 2.91 -5.09
CA GLU A 104 -24.78 3.21 -4.77
C GLU A 104 -24.95 4.50 -3.94
N ILE A 105 -24.00 4.79 -3.03
CA ILE A 105 -24.16 5.87 -2.06
C ILE A 105 -23.44 7.17 -2.43
N CYS A 106 -22.36 7.10 -3.20
CA CYS A 106 -21.54 8.27 -3.50
C CYS A 106 -22.10 9.10 -4.64
N LYS A 107 -21.85 10.40 -4.59
CA LYS A 107 -22.15 11.33 -5.69
C LYS A 107 -21.46 10.90 -7.00
N ALA A 108 -22.05 11.25 -8.13
CA ALA A 108 -21.62 10.78 -9.46
C ALA A 108 -20.14 11.14 -9.80
N ASP A 109 -19.64 12.25 -9.27
CA ASP A 109 -18.29 12.77 -9.52
C ASP A 109 -17.22 12.25 -8.56
N THR A 110 -17.58 11.42 -7.57
CA THR A 110 -16.60 10.77 -6.67
C THR A 110 -15.67 9.86 -7.46
N ILE A 111 -14.36 10.01 -7.24
CA ILE A 111 -13.36 9.06 -7.74
C ILE A 111 -13.26 7.89 -6.75
N LEU A 112 -13.33 6.67 -7.26
CA LEU A 112 -13.08 5.45 -6.48
C LEU A 112 -11.70 4.90 -6.81
N ALA A 113 -10.88 4.72 -5.78
CA ALA A 113 -9.52 4.21 -5.93
C ALA A 113 -9.29 2.96 -5.08
N SER A 114 -8.48 2.02 -5.56
CA SER A 114 -8.00 0.88 -4.76
C SER A 114 -6.51 0.97 -4.49
N ASN A 115 -6.11 0.66 -3.26
CA ASN A 115 -4.71 0.50 -2.86
C ASN A 115 -4.23 -0.96 -3.00
N THR A 116 -4.89 -1.78 -3.79
CA THR A 116 -4.48 -3.17 -4.04
C THR A 116 -3.04 -3.24 -4.56
N SER A 117 -2.32 -4.29 -4.20
CA SER A 117 -0.96 -4.57 -4.69
C SER A 117 -0.92 -5.62 -5.81
N SER A 118 -1.98 -6.42 -5.96
CA SER A 118 -1.96 -7.62 -6.81
C SER A 118 -3.20 -7.80 -7.69
N ILE A 119 -4.34 -7.19 -7.32
CA ILE A 119 -5.60 -7.36 -8.04
C ILE A 119 -5.69 -6.31 -9.17
N SER A 120 -6.04 -6.74 -10.40
CA SER A 120 -6.25 -5.84 -11.53
C SER A 120 -7.31 -4.77 -11.20
N ILE A 121 -6.97 -3.52 -11.45
CA ILE A 121 -7.85 -2.36 -11.25
C ILE A 121 -9.05 -2.45 -12.22
N THR A 122 -8.81 -2.88 -13.46
CA THR A 122 -9.87 -3.15 -14.44
C THR A 122 -10.84 -4.21 -13.93
N LYS A 123 -10.35 -5.27 -13.28
CA LYS A 123 -11.20 -6.32 -12.70
C LYS A 123 -12.02 -5.80 -11.51
N LEU A 124 -11.47 -4.89 -10.71
CA LEU A 124 -12.21 -4.21 -9.63
C LEU A 124 -13.26 -3.25 -10.19
N SER A 125 -12.92 -2.46 -11.21
CA SER A 125 -13.84 -1.51 -11.84
C SER A 125 -15.07 -2.16 -12.47
N ALA A 126 -15.03 -3.46 -12.77
CA ALA A 126 -16.19 -4.21 -13.26
C ALA A 126 -17.32 -4.34 -12.20
N SER A 127 -17.08 -3.99 -10.95
CA SER A 127 -18.08 -4.04 -9.87
C SER A 127 -18.94 -2.79 -9.75
N VAL A 128 -18.66 -1.73 -10.50
CA VAL A 128 -19.40 -0.45 -10.49
C VAL A 128 -20.11 -0.20 -11.83
N ALA A 129 -21.06 0.73 -11.84
CA ALA A 129 -21.82 1.11 -13.04
C ALA A 129 -20.92 1.75 -14.11
N GLU A 130 -21.36 1.69 -15.39
CA GLU A 130 -20.58 2.19 -16.54
C GLU A 130 -20.04 3.62 -16.37
N PRO A 131 -20.84 4.64 -15.97
CA PRO A 131 -20.30 6.00 -15.81
C PRO A 131 -19.25 6.10 -14.70
N ARG A 132 -19.32 5.26 -13.67
CA ARG A 132 -18.37 5.22 -12.57
C ARG A 132 -17.02 4.62 -12.97
N LYS A 133 -16.98 3.74 -13.97
CA LYS A 133 -15.74 3.12 -14.46
C LYS A 133 -14.74 4.13 -15.00
N GLU A 134 -15.21 5.23 -15.57
CA GLU A 134 -14.35 6.33 -16.02
C GLU A 134 -13.67 7.06 -14.84
N ARG A 135 -14.25 6.96 -13.65
CA ARG A 135 -13.76 7.54 -12.40
C ARG A 135 -13.19 6.51 -11.42
N PHE A 136 -12.75 5.36 -11.94
CA PHE A 136 -12.18 4.28 -11.16
C PHE A 136 -10.68 4.15 -11.47
N ILE A 137 -9.81 4.08 -10.42
CA ILE A 137 -8.35 4.11 -10.60
C ILE A 137 -7.64 3.31 -9.50
N GLY A 138 -6.42 2.86 -9.73
CA GLY A 138 -5.52 2.34 -8.70
C GLY A 138 -4.66 3.46 -8.13
N MET A 139 -4.48 3.48 -6.81
CA MET A 139 -3.54 4.34 -6.08
C MET A 139 -2.74 3.47 -5.12
N HIS A 140 -1.64 2.89 -5.61
CA HIS A 140 -0.82 1.96 -4.84
C HIS A 140 0.23 2.72 -4.03
N PHE A 141 -0.06 2.93 -2.75
CA PHE A 141 0.86 3.50 -1.76
C PHE A 141 1.81 2.43 -1.24
N ASN A 142 3.04 2.83 -0.95
CA ASN A 142 4.05 1.94 -0.40
C ASN A 142 4.17 2.09 1.12
N SER A 143 4.44 0.99 1.80
CA SER A 143 4.59 0.97 3.26
C SER A 143 6.01 1.40 3.69
N PRO A 144 6.14 2.27 4.71
CA PRO A 144 5.09 3.04 5.39
C PRO A 144 4.62 4.22 4.54
N ALA A 145 3.32 4.36 4.31
CA ALA A 145 2.79 5.41 3.43
C ALA A 145 3.13 6.83 3.90
N SER A 146 3.28 7.03 5.21
CA SER A 146 3.67 8.30 5.81
C SER A 146 5.13 8.69 5.59
N VAL A 147 5.97 7.76 5.10
CA VAL A 147 7.41 7.95 4.86
C VAL A 147 7.75 7.86 3.37
N MET A 148 7.21 6.85 2.69
CA MET A 148 7.50 6.60 1.28
C MET A 148 6.83 7.63 0.39
N LYS A 149 7.59 8.19 -0.54
CA LYS A 149 7.05 9.20 -1.47
C LYS A 149 6.33 8.58 -2.66
N LEU A 150 6.82 7.44 -3.17
CA LEU A 150 6.26 6.81 -4.36
C LEU A 150 4.79 6.42 -4.16
N VAL A 151 3.95 6.79 -5.11
CA VAL A 151 2.59 6.26 -5.29
C VAL A 151 2.43 5.88 -6.75
N GLU A 152 2.16 4.62 -7.03
CA GLU A 152 1.84 4.21 -8.39
C GLU A 152 0.37 4.54 -8.68
N ILE A 153 0.13 5.18 -9.81
CA ILE A 153 -1.20 5.46 -10.36
C ILE A 153 -1.47 4.43 -11.44
N ILE A 154 -2.55 3.68 -11.29
CA ILE A 154 -2.88 2.57 -12.19
C ILE A 154 -4.26 2.83 -12.82
N PRO A 155 -4.34 3.44 -13.99
CA PRO A 155 -5.60 3.58 -14.70
C PRO A 155 -6.17 2.21 -15.07
N ALA A 156 -7.46 1.99 -14.83
CA ALA A 156 -8.20 0.86 -15.37
C ALA A 156 -8.42 1.04 -16.89
N LEU A 157 -8.97 0.03 -17.54
CA LEU A 157 -9.24 0.07 -19.00
C LEU A 157 -10.08 1.27 -19.43
N LEU A 158 -11.05 1.68 -18.62
CA LEU A 158 -11.99 2.75 -18.92
C LEU A 158 -11.75 4.04 -18.13
N THR A 159 -10.69 4.12 -17.33
CA THR A 159 -10.38 5.33 -16.55
C THR A 159 -10.15 6.52 -17.49
N ASP A 160 -10.85 7.64 -17.22
CA ASP A 160 -10.65 8.87 -17.96
C ASP A 160 -9.24 9.44 -17.71
N GLY A 161 -8.63 9.96 -18.77
CA GLY A 161 -7.33 10.63 -18.69
C GLY A 161 -7.32 11.85 -17.77
N GLU A 162 -8.46 12.59 -17.70
CA GLU A 162 -8.62 13.72 -16.77
C GLU A 162 -8.57 13.26 -15.31
N VAL A 163 -9.17 12.12 -14.98
CA VAL A 163 -9.10 11.53 -13.63
C VAL A 163 -7.65 11.16 -13.27
N THR A 164 -6.93 10.57 -14.22
CA THR A 164 -5.51 10.25 -14.03
C THR A 164 -4.67 11.50 -13.75
N ALA A 165 -4.90 12.58 -14.53
CA ALA A 165 -4.22 13.86 -14.34
C ALA A 165 -4.60 14.53 -13.00
N GLU A 166 -5.88 14.46 -12.60
CA GLU A 166 -6.36 14.99 -11.32
C GLU A 166 -5.70 14.29 -10.12
N ILE A 167 -5.60 12.95 -10.15
CA ILE A 167 -4.93 12.17 -9.09
C ILE A 167 -3.42 12.45 -9.08
N GLN A 168 -2.79 12.60 -10.26
CA GLN A 168 -1.37 12.95 -10.34
C GLN A 168 -1.11 14.33 -9.71
N ALA A 169 -1.91 15.33 -10.02
CA ALA A 169 -1.79 16.67 -9.44
C ALA A 169 -2.00 16.64 -7.92
N LEU A 170 -3.03 15.93 -7.44
CA LEU A 170 -3.29 15.75 -6.02
C LEU A 170 -2.08 15.16 -5.27
N LEU A 171 -1.47 14.12 -5.81
CA LEU A 171 -0.32 13.46 -5.18
C LEU A 171 0.92 14.35 -5.17
N LEU A 172 1.14 15.14 -6.22
CA LEU A 172 2.23 16.14 -6.26
C LEU A 172 2.01 17.22 -5.19
N ASP A 173 0.79 17.72 -5.03
CA ASP A 173 0.46 18.69 -3.98
C ASP A 173 0.66 18.10 -2.57
N MET A 174 0.46 16.79 -2.41
CA MET A 174 0.78 16.04 -1.18
C MET A 174 2.29 15.76 -1.02
N GLN A 175 3.15 16.28 -1.87
CA GLN A 175 4.60 16.03 -1.88
C GLN A 175 4.96 14.54 -2.06
N LYS A 176 4.10 13.80 -2.76
CA LYS A 176 4.37 12.45 -3.24
C LYS A 176 5.01 12.47 -4.63
N GLU A 177 5.57 11.35 -5.03
CA GLU A 177 6.16 11.12 -6.35
C GLU A 177 5.26 10.15 -7.12
N PRO A 178 4.25 10.64 -7.86
CA PRO A 178 3.34 9.78 -8.60
C PRO A 178 4.01 9.20 -9.85
N VAL A 179 3.84 7.91 -10.09
CA VAL A 179 4.29 7.22 -11.30
C VAL A 179 3.10 6.51 -11.94
N ILE A 180 2.78 6.86 -13.18
CA ILE A 180 1.70 6.19 -13.92
C ILE A 180 2.23 4.88 -14.47
N VAL A 181 1.57 3.78 -14.12
CA VAL A 181 1.89 2.43 -14.57
C VAL A 181 0.65 1.75 -15.16
N LYS A 182 0.86 0.78 -16.05
CA LYS A 182 -0.23 -0.01 -16.62
C LYS A 182 -0.81 -0.97 -15.59
N ASP A 183 -2.10 -1.30 -15.74
CA ASP A 183 -2.79 -2.33 -14.97
C ASP A 183 -2.27 -3.73 -15.38
N VAL A 184 -1.19 -4.14 -14.74
CA VAL A 184 -0.53 -5.44 -14.93
C VAL A 184 -0.19 -6.04 -13.56
N VAL A 185 -0.06 -7.35 -13.47
CA VAL A 185 0.27 -8.03 -12.21
C VAL A 185 1.57 -7.48 -11.61
N GLY A 186 1.52 -7.06 -10.35
CA GLY A 186 2.67 -6.53 -9.61
C GLY A 186 3.12 -5.13 -10.02
N PHE A 187 2.37 -4.46 -10.90
CA PHE A 187 2.63 -3.09 -11.38
C PHE A 187 4.10 -2.85 -11.77
N GLY A 188 4.71 -1.76 -11.36
CA GLY A 188 6.12 -1.46 -11.61
C GLY A 188 7.03 -1.84 -10.43
N LEU A 189 6.68 -1.38 -9.23
CA LEU A 189 7.53 -1.55 -8.05
C LEU A 189 7.75 -3.02 -7.68
N ASN A 190 6.67 -3.80 -7.52
CA ASN A 190 6.81 -5.20 -7.12
C ASN A 190 7.60 -6.00 -8.15
N ARG A 191 7.44 -5.72 -9.43
CA ARG A 191 8.20 -6.41 -10.47
C ARG A 191 9.71 -6.12 -10.41
N ILE A 192 10.10 -4.88 -10.16
CA ILE A 192 11.51 -4.49 -9.98
C ILE A 192 12.06 -5.09 -8.69
N PHE A 193 11.31 -4.94 -7.60
CA PHE A 193 11.72 -5.39 -6.28
C PHE A 193 11.92 -6.90 -6.22
N HIS A 194 10.93 -7.68 -6.67
CA HIS A 194 11.00 -9.14 -6.57
C HIS A 194 12.03 -9.79 -7.50
N VAL A 195 12.35 -9.21 -8.66
CA VAL A 195 13.49 -9.70 -9.47
C VAL A 195 14.81 -9.53 -8.70
N MET A 196 14.99 -8.40 -8.02
CA MET A 196 16.17 -8.15 -7.17
C MET A 196 16.20 -9.11 -5.97
N VAL A 197 15.07 -9.31 -5.31
CA VAL A 197 14.93 -10.24 -4.17
C VAL A 197 15.27 -11.67 -4.57
N ILE A 198 14.68 -12.16 -5.67
CA ILE A 198 14.91 -13.52 -6.17
C ILE A 198 16.39 -13.74 -6.45
N GLU A 199 17.06 -12.78 -7.12
CA GLU A 199 18.48 -12.90 -7.41
C GLU A 199 19.33 -12.84 -6.14
N ALA A 200 19.00 -11.94 -5.18
CA ALA A 200 19.68 -11.87 -3.90
C ALA A 200 19.58 -13.20 -3.12
N CYS A 201 18.40 -13.82 -3.10
CA CYS A 201 18.21 -15.12 -2.48
C CYS A 201 18.96 -16.25 -3.21
N ARG A 202 19.08 -16.18 -4.53
CA ARG A 202 19.86 -17.15 -5.32
C ARG A 202 21.36 -17.06 -5.04
N LEU A 203 21.90 -15.85 -4.89
CA LEU A 203 23.31 -15.69 -4.50
C LEU A 203 23.62 -16.39 -3.17
N VAL A 204 22.68 -16.35 -2.23
CA VAL A 204 22.81 -17.07 -0.93
C VAL A 204 22.66 -18.58 -1.14
N GLU A 205 21.66 -19.01 -1.92
CA GLU A 205 21.37 -20.43 -2.22
C GLU A 205 22.55 -21.13 -2.93
N GLU A 206 23.18 -20.44 -3.87
CA GLU A 206 24.32 -20.93 -4.65
C GLU A 206 25.64 -20.83 -3.89
N GLY A 207 25.64 -20.22 -2.70
CA GLY A 207 26.83 -20.03 -1.88
C GLY A 207 27.83 -19.02 -2.45
N VAL A 208 27.37 -18.12 -3.31
CA VAL A 208 28.21 -17.05 -3.88
C VAL A 208 28.62 -16.06 -2.79
N CYS A 209 27.69 -15.70 -1.91
CA CYS A 209 27.95 -14.87 -0.73
C CYS A 209 26.96 -15.15 0.41
N SER A 210 27.31 -14.73 1.62
CA SER A 210 26.44 -14.83 2.79
C SER A 210 25.30 -13.79 2.73
N PRO A 211 24.19 -13.96 3.50
CA PRO A 211 23.16 -12.94 3.63
C PRO A 211 23.74 -11.57 4.04
N GLU A 212 24.72 -11.55 4.97
CA GLU A 212 25.39 -10.34 5.42
C GLU A 212 26.15 -9.63 4.29
N ASP A 213 26.77 -10.39 3.40
CA ASP A 213 27.52 -9.82 2.28
C ASP A 213 26.59 -9.35 1.15
N VAL A 214 25.46 -10.04 0.88
CA VAL A 214 24.38 -9.53 0.01
C VAL A 214 23.90 -8.17 0.53
N ASP A 215 23.64 -8.06 1.83
CA ASP A 215 23.18 -6.81 2.44
C ASP A 215 24.23 -5.70 2.36
N LYS A 216 25.52 -6.00 2.52
CA LYS A 216 26.61 -5.03 2.30
C LYS A 216 26.69 -4.57 0.84
N ILE A 217 26.56 -5.48 -0.11
CA ILE A 217 26.51 -5.15 -1.54
C ILE A 217 25.37 -4.17 -1.82
N CYS A 218 24.17 -4.44 -1.31
CA CYS A 218 23.02 -3.55 -1.49
C CYS A 218 23.24 -2.18 -0.84
N LYS A 219 23.74 -2.13 0.40
CA LYS A 219 23.96 -0.88 1.12
C LYS A 219 25.08 -0.04 0.54
N TYR A 220 26.24 -0.65 0.30
CA TYR A 220 27.46 0.11 -0.06
C TYR A 220 27.74 0.14 -1.55
N GLY A 221 27.22 -0.83 -2.32
CA GLY A 221 27.35 -0.88 -3.76
C GLY A 221 26.21 -0.20 -4.50
N LEU A 222 24.97 -0.35 -4.00
CA LEU A 222 23.75 0.21 -4.64
C LEU A 222 23.18 1.42 -3.88
N GLY A 223 23.70 1.75 -2.69
CA GLY A 223 23.23 2.90 -1.90
C GLY A 223 21.88 2.67 -1.21
N HIS A 224 21.45 1.43 -1.02
CA HIS A 224 20.21 1.13 -0.32
C HIS A 224 20.32 1.47 1.17
N PRO A 225 19.27 2.01 1.80
CA PRO A 225 19.29 2.32 3.23
C PRO A 225 19.29 1.07 4.12
N MET A 226 18.86 -0.07 3.58
CA MET A 226 18.75 -1.37 4.22
C MET A 226 19.14 -2.45 3.22
N GLY A 227 19.75 -3.54 3.69
CA GLY A 227 20.04 -4.71 2.85
C GLY A 227 18.78 -5.47 2.48
N VAL A 228 18.85 -6.28 1.43
CA VAL A 228 17.67 -7.03 0.93
C VAL A 228 17.26 -8.11 1.92
N CYS A 229 18.20 -8.89 2.47
CA CYS A 229 17.89 -9.94 3.46
C CYS A 229 17.31 -9.35 4.75
N GLU A 230 17.85 -8.20 5.23
CA GLU A 230 17.27 -7.44 6.35
C GLU A 230 15.84 -6.97 6.03
N LEU A 231 15.60 -6.49 4.81
CA LEU A 231 14.28 -5.99 4.38
C LEU A 231 13.25 -7.12 4.30
N LEU A 232 13.64 -8.29 3.82
CA LEU A 232 12.77 -9.47 3.78
C LEU A 232 12.31 -9.87 5.17
N ASP A 233 13.21 -9.87 6.15
CA ASP A 233 12.88 -10.16 7.56
C ASP A 233 11.98 -9.09 8.20
N VAL A 234 12.01 -7.84 7.70
CA VAL A 234 11.08 -6.77 8.11
C VAL A 234 9.71 -6.94 7.47
N LEU A 235 9.66 -7.27 6.17
CA LEU A 235 8.40 -7.43 5.42
C LEU A 235 7.67 -8.71 5.78
N SER A 236 8.37 -9.74 6.17
CA SER A 236 7.96 -11.12 6.41
C SER A 236 8.10 -12.01 5.17
N ASN A 237 8.90 -13.08 5.33
CA ASN A 237 9.29 -14.00 4.26
C ASN A 237 8.10 -14.71 3.59
N ASP A 238 7.05 -15.04 4.34
CA ASP A 238 5.81 -15.63 3.80
C ASP A 238 5.07 -14.65 2.87
N LEU A 239 4.93 -13.39 3.26
CA LEU A 239 4.31 -12.37 2.41
C LEU A 239 5.10 -12.16 1.11
N VAL A 240 6.43 -12.15 1.20
CA VAL A 240 7.30 -12.03 0.02
C VAL A 240 7.12 -13.23 -0.91
N LEU A 241 7.10 -14.45 -0.36
CA LEU A 241 6.88 -15.68 -1.13
C LEU A 241 5.50 -15.69 -1.81
N ASP A 242 4.45 -15.22 -1.13
CA ASP A 242 3.11 -15.12 -1.72
C ASP A 242 3.10 -14.19 -2.95
N VAL A 243 3.76 -13.04 -2.86
CA VAL A 243 3.87 -12.11 -4.00
C VAL A 243 4.71 -12.72 -5.14
N GLU A 244 5.82 -13.41 -4.82
CA GLU A 244 6.62 -14.08 -5.84
C GLU A 244 5.85 -15.18 -6.57
N ASN A 245 5.01 -15.96 -5.87
CA ASN A 245 4.13 -16.96 -6.50
C ASN A 245 3.11 -16.30 -7.45
N ILE A 246 2.49 -15.18 -7.06
CA ILE A 246 1.59 -14.41 -7.93
C ILE A 246 2.32 -13.92 -9.19
N LEU A 247 3.55 -13.44 -9.04
CA LEU A 247 4.38 -12.99 -10.18
C LEU A 247 4.84 -14.16 -11.04
N PHE A 248 5.16 -15.30 -10.44
CA PHE A 248 5.52 -16.52 -11.16
C PHE A 248 4.36 -17.05 -12.01
N ASP A 249 3.15 -17.10 -11.45
CA ASP A 249 1.95 -17.50 -12.17
C ASP A 249 1.66 -16.59 -13.38
N ALA A 250 1.93 -15.30 -13.23
CA ALA A 250 1.69 -14.32 -14.29
C ALA A 250 2.78 -14.26 -15.36
N TYR A 251 4.05 -14.48 -14.99
CA TYR A 251 5.21 -14.19 -15.86
C TYR A 251 6.19 -15.36 -16.05
N GLY A 252 5.98 -16.48 -15.36
CA GLY A 252 6.79 -17.69 -15.49
C GLY A 252 8.17 -17.60 -14.83
N GLU A 253 9.13 -18.32 -15.38
CA GLU A 253 10.42 -18.67 -14.79
C GLU A 253 11.25 -17.50 -14.23
N ARG A 254 11.16 -16.33 -14.82
CA ARG A 254 11.91 -15.14 -14.32
C ARG A 254 11.53 -14.72 -12.91
N PHE A 255 10.35 -15.12 -12.43
CA PHE A 255 9.85 -14.86 -11.08
C PHE A 255 9.73 -16.14 -10.25
N ARG A 256 10.37 -17.24 -10.64
CA ARG A 256 10.38 -18.45 -9.81
C ARG A 256 11.04 -18.16 -8.47
N PRO A 257 10.32 -18.35 -7.35
CA PRO A 257 10.88 -18.16 -6.01
C PRO A 257 12.13 -19.01 -5.78
N SER A 258 13.09 -18.47 -5.04
CA SER A 258 14.29 -19.22 -4.68
C SER A 258 13.97 -20.31 -3.65
N GLN A 259 14.72 -21.42 -3.70
CA GLN A 259 14.58 -22.48 -2.70
C GLN A 259 14.99 -22.00 -1.30
N GLN A 260 15.89 -21.02 -1.22
CA GLN A 260 16.29 -20.42 0.05
C GLN A 260 15.10 -19.76 0.74
N LEU A 261 14.30 -18.95 0.03
CA LEU A 261 13.12 -18.28 0.61
C LEU A 261 12.04 -19.32 0.99
N ILE A 262 11.77 -20.31 0.11
CA ILE A 262 10.80 -21.38 0.39
C ILE A 262 11.18 -22.13 1.67
N ARG A 263 12.44 -22.52 1.84
CA ARG A 263 12.92 -23.24 3.03
C ARG A 263 12.80 -22.41 4.31
N LEU A 264 13.03 -21.10 4.27
CA LEU A 264 12.83 -20.24 5.41
C LEU A 264 11.36 -20.21 5.82
N VAL A 265 10.44 -20.07 4.88
CA VAL A 265 9.00 -20.09 5.13
C VAL A 265 8.55 -21.44 5.69
N ASP A 266 8.96 -22.54 5.07
CA ASP A 266 8.65 -23.91 5.53
C ASP A 266 9.15 -24.19 6.95
N ALA A 267 10.30 -23.60 7.32
CA ALA A 267 10.88 -23.70 8.66
C ALA A 267 10.23 -22.76 9.69
N GLY A 268 9.22 -21.96 9.30
CA GLY A 268 8.61 -20.95 10.17
C GLY A 268 9.50 -19.75 10.49
N ARG A 269 10.62 -19.59 9.76
CA ARG A 269 11.56 -18.48 9.89
C ARG A 269 11.07 -17.30 9.05
N LEU A 270 10.02 -16.61 9.55
CA LEU A 270 9.32 -15.59 8.79
C LEU A 270 9.89 -14.18 8.96
N GLY A 271 11.01 -14.04 9.65
CA GLY A 271 11.66 -12.77 9.94
C GLY A 271 11.36 -12.25 11.34
N ARG A 272 11.36 -10.93 11.53
CA ARG A 272 11.19 -10.29 12.84
C ARG A 272 9.93 -10.70 13.59
N LYS A 273 8.83 -10.98 12.88
CA LYS A 273 7.56 -11.38 13.52
C LYS A 273 7.65 -12.73 14.25
N THR A 274 8.60 -13.60 13.88
CA THR A 274 8.82 -14.91 14.51
C THR A 274 10.15 -14.99 15.28
N GLY A 275 10.90 -13.88 15.34
CA GLY A 275 12.22 -13.80 15.99
C GLY A 275 13.36 -14.38 15.14
N ALA A 276 13.08 -14.92 13.96
CA ALA A 276 14.07 -15.50 13.07
C ALA A 276 13.63 -15.45 11.61
N GLY A 277 14.58 -15.20 10.70
CA GLY A 277 14.43 -15.21 9.27
C GLY A 277 15.76 -15.54 8.62
N PHE A 278 16.27 -14.65 7.76
CA PHE A 278 17.68 -14.67 7.34
C PHE A 278 18.61 -14.47 8.55
N TYR A 279 18.15 -13.66 9.51
CA TYR A 279 18.84 -13.35 10.78
C TYR A 279 18.05 -13.86 11.99
N GLU A 280 18.73 -13.84 13.15
CA GLU A 280 18.12 -14.03 14.48
C GLU A 280 17.84 -12.65 15.12
N TYR A 281 16.73 -12.51 15.87
CA TYR A 281 16.26 -11.26 16.47
C TYR A 281 15.95 -11.41 17.96
#